data_7ef8518f4603540207fde6496f287aa8
#
_entry.id   7ef8518f4603540207fde6496f287aa8
#
_cell.length_a   1.000
_cell.length_b   1.000
_cell.length_c   1.000
_cell.angle_alpha   90.00
_cell.angle_beta   90.00
_cell.angle_gamma   90.00
#
_symmetry.space_group_name_H-M   'P 1'
#
loop_
_entity.id
_entity.type
_entity.pdbx_description
1 polymer ?
#
loop_
_entity_poly.entity_id
_entity_poly.type
_entity_poly.pdbx_seq_one_letter_code
_entity_poly.pdbx_strand_id
1 'polypeptide(L)'
;LVIPAFSVGRTQEMLYFIRRIKTENLLPEHPNFEVYIDSPLAVEATNVFHENVSDCFDEEAMELISAGINPIKFPGLRVAVSSDESKMINFDKKPKVIISASGMCEAGRIRHHLKHNLWRSDSTVLFVGYQVPGTLGYALLNGAKKVKLFGEEIEVRASIVNLPGISGHADKNQLTEWLGAIKNKPEHVFIVHGEESTAERSEERRVGKECRSRWSP
;
A
#
# COMPACT_ATOMS: atom_id res chain seq x y z
N LEU A 1 -0.83 -9.10 11.78
CA LEU A 1 -0.32 -8.48 10.56
C LEU A 1 -0.75 -7.01 10.51
N VAL A 2 0.20 -6.10 10.27
CA VAL A 2 -0.07 -4.66 10.10
C VAL A 2 0.32 -4.27 8.68
N ILE A 3 -0.58 -3.61 7.96
CA ILE A 3 -0.39 -3.20 6.56
C ILE A 3 -0.52 -1.67 6.46
N PRO A 4 0.60 -0.94 6.38
CA PRO A 4 0.56 0.47 6.02
C PRO A 4 0.08 0.62 4.57
N ALA A 5 -1.03 1.30 4.36
CA ALA A 5 -1.61 1.46 3.03
C ALA A 5 -2.17 2.87 2.82
N PHE A 6 -2.13 3.35 1.58
CA PHE A 6 -2.86 4.55 1.20
C PHE A 6 -4.37 4.29 1.29
N SER A 7 -5.10 5.31 1.71
CA SER A 7 -6.56 5.21 1.92
C SER A 7 -7.33 4.91 0.64
N VAL A 8 -6.83 5.39 -0.50
CA VAL A 8 -7.45 5.21 -1.82
C VAL A 8 -6.60 4.28 -2.67
N GLY A 9 -7.23 3.34 -3.33
CA GLY A 9 -6.64 2.36 -4.24
C GLY A 9 -6.01 1.18 -3.47
N ARG A 10 -4.88 1.41 -2.81
CA ARG A 10 -4.11 0.33 -2.17
C ARG A 10 -4.88 -0.42 -1.07
N THR A 11 -5.65 0.28 -0.26
CA THR A 11 -6.50 -0.37 0.76
C THR A 11 -7.53 -1.28 0.10
N GLN A 12 -8.21 -0.83 -0.94
CA GLN A 12 -9.26 -1.60 -1.64
C GLN A 12 -8.67 -2.82 -2.35
N GLU A 13 -7.52 -2.66 -2.97
CA GLU A 13 -6.78 -3.77 -3.60
C GLU A 13 -6.39 -4.84 -2.57
N MET A 14 -5.90 -4.45 -1.39
CA MET A 14 -5.60 -5.39 -0.32
C MET A 14 -6.85 -6.11 0.19
N LEU A 15 -7.99 -5.43 0.26
CA LEU A 15 -9.26 -6.06 0.61
C LEU A 15 -9.67 -7.12 -0.41
N TYR A 16 -9.47 -6.86 -1.69
CA TYR A 16 -9.72 -7.81 -2.77
C TYR A 16 -8.90 -9.11 -2.57
N PHE A 17 -7.59 -9.00 -2.38
CA PHE A 17 -6.73 -10.15 -2.16
C PHE A 17 -7.06 -10.89 -0.85
N ILE A 18 -7.34 -10.17 0.23
CA ILE A 18 -7.68 -10.80 1.51
C ILE A 18 -9.03 -11.52 1.42
N ARG A 19 -10.02 -10.95 0.70
CA ARG A 19 -11.28 -11.66 0.42
C ARG A 19 -10.98 -13.00 -0.24
N ARG A 20 -10.16 -13.00 -1.27
CA ARG A 20 -9.78 -14.21 -2.00
C ARG A 20 -9.11 -15.23 -1.08
N ILE A 21 -8.15 -14.83 -0.26
CA ILE A 21 -7.52 -15.70 0.75
C ILE A 21 -8.56 -16.36 1.66
N LYS A 22 -9.58 -15.61 2.11
CA LYS A 22 -10.62 -16.13 2.99
C LYS A 22 -11.62 -17.03 2.26
N THR A 23 -12.07 -16.67 1.08
CA THR A 23 -13.09 -17.41 0.33
C THR A 23 -12.54 -18.71 -0.26
N GLU A 24 -11.27 -18.73 -0.66
CA GLU A 24 -10.57 -19.91 -1.18
C GLU A 24 -9.92 -20.75 -0.05
N ASN A 25 -10.08 -20.32 1.21
CA ASN A 25 -9.48 -20.98 2.39
C ASN A 25 -7.97 -21.22 2.26
N LEU A 26 -7.23 -20.21 1.73
CA LEU A 26 -5.79 -20.32 1.51
C LEU A 26 -4.97 -20.26 2.81
N LEU A 27 -5.60 -19.98 3.94
CA LEU A 27 -4.97 -19.95 5.27
C LEU A 27 -5.79 -20.78 6.27
N PRO A 28 -5.80 -22.12 6.11
CA PRO A 28 -6.67 -23.01 6.89
C PRO A 28 -6.37 -23.01 8.40
N GLU A 29 -5.16 -22.64 8.82
CA GLU A 29 -4.79 -22.53 10.23
C GLU A 29 -5.46 -21.32 10.92
N HIS A 30 -5.90 -20.32 10.14
CA HIS A 30 -6.54 -19.11 10.64
C HIS A 30 -7.81 -18.76 9.86
N PRO A 31 -8.82 -19.62 9.77
CA PRO A 31 -9.98 -19.42 8.88
C PRO A 31 -10.83 -18.20 9.27
N ASN A 32 -10.84 -17.83 10.54
CA ASN A 32 -11.71 -16.80 11.12
C ASN A 32 -10.96 -15.53 11.55
N PHE A 33 -9.76 -15.23 10.98
CA PHE A 33 -9.08 -13.99 11.33
C PHE A 33 -9.92 -12.76 10.94
N GLU A 34 -9.90 -11.75 11.79
CA GLU A 34 -10.55 -10.47 11.52
C GLU A 34 -9.62 -9.53 10.76
N VAL A 35 -10.21 -8.66 9.94
CA VAL A 35 -9.52 -7.63 9.16
C VAL A 35 -10.09 -6.28 9.53
N TYR A 36 -9.25 -5.36 9.95
CA TYR A 36 -9.63 -4.02 10.36
C TYR A 36 -9.18 -2.99 9.34
N ILE A 37 -10.11 -2.18 8.84
CA ILE A 37 -9.79 -0.91 8.19
C ILE A 37 -9.80 0.15 9.29
N ASP A 38 -8.62 0.62 9.67
CA ASP A 38 -8.47 1.67 10.67
C ASP A 38 -7.98 2.99 10.05
N SER A 39 -8.83 3.55 9.21
CA SER A 39 -8.66 4.83 8.55
C SER A 39 -10.03 5.36 8.11
N PRO A 40 -10.56 6.43 8.71
CA PRO A 40 -11.84 7.00 8.29
C PRO A 40 -11.88 7.32 6.79
N LEU A 41 -10.82 7.91 6.26
CA LEU A 41 -10.72 8.23 4.83
C LEU A 41 -10.74 6.96 3.94
N ALA A 42 -10.12 5.87 4.41
CA ALA A 42 -10.15 4.61 3.65
C ALA A 42 -11.55 3.99 3.64
N VAL A 43 -12.32 4.16 4.71
CA VAL A 43 -13.73 3.74 4.77
C VAL A 43 -14.56 4.49 3.76
N GLU A 44 -14.47 5.83 3.75
CA GLU A 44 -15.18 6.68 2.79
C GLU A 44 -14.78 6.35 1.35
N ALA A 45 -13.49 6.20 1.08
CA ALA A 45 -13.03 5.77 -0.23
C ALA A 45 -13.61 4.41 -0.64
N THR A 46 -13.69 3.45 0.29
CA THR A 46 -14.27 2.13 0.00
C THR A 46 -15.77 2.22 -0.33
N ASN A 47 -16.49 3.13 0.30
CA ASN A 47 -17.89 3.41 -0.04
C ASN A 47 -18.03 3.96 -1.47
N VAL A 48 -17.16 4.92 -1.84
CA VAL A 48 -17.12 5.47 -3.21
C VAL A 48 -16.84 4.38 -4.24
N PHE A 49 -15.90 3.47 -3.99
CA PHE A 49 -15.67 2.31 -4.86
C PHE A 49 -16.95 1.47 -5.02
N HIS A 50 -17.67 1.28 -3.94
CA HIS A 50 -18.89 0.48 -3.95
C HIS A 50 -20.06 1.16 -4.71
N GLU A 51 -20.12 2.48 -4.68
CA GLU A 51 -21.13 3.27 -5.40
C GLU A 51 -20.88 3.35 -6.90
N ASN A 52 -19.63 3.14 -7.36
CA ASN A 52 -19.21 3.28 -8.75
C ASN A 52 -18.75 1.96 -9.39
N VAL A 53 -19.34 0.86 -8.96
CA VAL A 53 -18.99 -0.50 -9.41
C VAL A 53 -19.12 -0.65 -10.93
N SER A 54 -20.23 -0.19 -11.52
CA SER A 54 -20.51 -0.37 -12.94
C SER A 54 -19.51 0.32 -13.87
N ASP A 55 -18.91 1.39 -13.41
CA ASP A 55 -18.08 2.26 -14.25
C ASP A 55 -16.57 2.05 -14.03
N CYS A 56 -16.20 1.45 -12.89
CA CYS A 56 -14.83 1.43 -12.42
C CYS A 56 -14.25 0.04 -12.15
N PHE A 57 -15.06 -1.01 -12.13
CA PHE A 57 -14.58 -2.36 -11.88
C PHE A 57 -14.32 -3.07 -13.20
N ASP A 58 -13.27 -3.88 -13.21
CA ASP A 58 -12.91 -4.71 -14.35
C ASP A 58 -13.83 -5.94 -14.51
N GLU A 59 -13.61 -6.69 -15.59
CA GLU A 59 -14.44 -7.86 -15.93
C GLU A 59 -14.41 -8.91 -14.81
N GLU A 60 -13.26 -9.17 -14.19
CA GLU A 60 -13.12 -10.16 -13.12
C GLU A 60 -13.94 -9.77 -11.89
N ALA A 61 -13.88 -8.50 -11.48
CA ALA A 61 -14.67 -8.00 -10.36
C ALA A 61 -16.17 -7.98 -10.68
N MET A 62 -16.55 -7.69 -11.93
CA MET A 62 -17.94 -7.73 -12.38
C MET A 62 -18.51 -9.15 -12.42
N GLU A 63 -17.72 -10.16 -12.77
CA GLU A 63 -18.11 -11.57 -12.67
C GLU A 63 -18.43 -11.96 -11.21
N LEU A 64 -17.59 -11.54 -10.26
CA LEU A 64 -17.84 -11.78 -8.84
C LEU A 64 -19.16 -11.16 -8.39
N ILE A 65 -19.43 -9.92 -8.78
CA ILE A 65 -20.67 -9.22 -8.44
C ILE A 65 -21.88 -9.93 -9.03
N SER A 66 -21.79 -10.37 -10.29
CA SER A 66 -22.83 -11.13 -10.96
C SER A 66 -23.13 -12.46 -10.26
N ALA A 67 -22.11 -13.05 -9.63
CA ALA A 67 -22.25 -14.22 -8.77
C ALA A 67 -22.74 -13.90 -7.33
N GLY A 68 -23.09 -12.65 -7.04
CA GLY A 68 -23.53 -12.21 -5.71
C GLY A 68 -22.39 -12.03 -4.69
N ILE A 69 -21.14 -11.98 -5.15
CA ILE A 69 -19.95 -11.86 -4.29
C ILE A 69 -19.47 -10.40 -4.35
N ASN A 70 -19.37 -9.76 -3.19
CA ASN A 70 -18.75 -8.43 -3.13
C ASN A 70 -17.21 -8.56 -3.19
N PRO A 71 -16.52 -7.89 -4.15
CA PRO A 71 -15.08 -8.03 -4.35
C PRO A 71 -14.22 -7.57 -3.18
N ILE A 72 -14.68 -6.59 -2.41
CA ILE A 72 -13.91 -5.91 -1.35
C ILE A 72 -14.58 -5.99 0.03
N LYS A 73 -15.70 -6.73 0.17
CA LYS A 73 -16.39 -6.93 1.44
C LYS A 73 -16.61 -8.42 1.70
N PHE A 74 -16.28 -8.85 2.90
CA PHE A 74 -16.30 -10.27 3.27
C PHE A 74 -16.56 -10.44 4.77
N PRO A 75 -16.97 -11.64 5.24
CA PRO A 75 -17.14 -11.92 6.66
C PRO A 75 -15.85 -11.72 7.46
N GLY A 76 -15.96 -11.02 8.60
CA GLY A 76 -14.80 -10.68 9.44
C GLY A 76 -14.08 -9.38 9.05
N LEU A 77 -14.56 -8.66 8.03
CA LEU A 77 -14.13 -7.29 7.80
C LEU A 77 -14.79 -6.36 8.82
N ARG A 78 -13.97 -5.57 9.51
CA ARG A 78 -14.35 -4.60 10.52
C ARG A 78 -13.84 -3.21 10.13
N VAL A 79 -14.56 -2.20 10.57
CA VAL A 79 -14.20 -0.80 10.36
C VAL A 79 -14.08 -0.13 11.73
N ALA A 80 -12.97 0.57 11.97
CA ALA A 80 -12.80 1.41 13.15
C ALA A 80 -12.92 2.88 12.77
N VAL A 81 -13.99 3.52 13.16
CA VAL A 81 -14.24 4.95 12.88
C VAL A 81 -13.73 5.82 14.02
N SER A 82 -14.06 5.47 15.26
CA SER A 82 -13.66 6.24 16.44
C SER A 82 -12.20 5.96 16.86
N SER A 83 -11.62 6.90 17.62
CA SER A 83 -10.29 6.72 18.20
C SER A 83 -10.26 5.61 19.26
N ASP A 84 -11.36 5.38 19.96
CA ASP A 84 -11.40 4.35 20.98
C ASP A 84 -11.51 2.95 20.39
N GLU A 85 -12.28 2.78 19.32
CA GLU A 85 -12.26 1.53 18.53
C GLU A 85 -10.84 1.22 18.02
N SER A 86 -10.15 2.24 17.48
CA SER A 86 -8.77 2.10 17.00
C SER A 86 -7.82 1.64 18.10
N LYS A 87 -7.93 2.19 19.30
CA LYS A 87 -7.11 1.75 20.43
C LYS A 87 -7.40 0.29 20.81
N MET A 88 -8.67 -0.11 20.85
CA MET A 88 -9.08 -1.46 21.24
C MET A 88 -8.50 -2.53 20.34
N ILE A 89 -8.28 -2.25 19.05
CA ILE A 89 -7.64 -3.19 18.11
C ILE A 89 -6.27 -3.66 18.63
N ASN A 90 -5.49 -2.77 19.23
CA ASN A 90 -4.15 -3.08 19.73
C ASN A 90 -4.15 -3.92 21.02
N PHE A 91 -5.21 -3.88 21.79
CA PHE A 91 -5.34 -4.64 23.05
C PHE A 91 -5.87 -6.08 22.82
N ASP A 92 -6.60 -6.31 21.74
CA ASP A 92 -7.02 -7.64 21.37
C ASP A 92 -5.83 -8.48 20.87
N LYS A 93 -5.60 -9.64 21.46
CA LYS A 93 -4.46 -10.54 21.17
C LYS A 93 -4.74 -11.58 20.08
N LYS A 94 -5.97 -11.65 19.57
CA LYS A 94 -6.31 -12.61 18.52
C LYS A 94 -5.56 -12.28 17.22
N PRO A 95 -5.20 -13.30 16.42
CA PRO A 95 -4.66 -13.09 15.09
C PRO A 95 -5.57 -12.20 14.24
N LYS A 96 -5.03 -11.16 13.65
CA LYS A 96 -5.78 -10.21 12.84
C LYS A 96 -4.93 -9.51 11.81
N VAL A 97 -5.58 -8.89 10.85
CA VAL A 97 -4.98 -7.96 9.89
C VAL A 97 -5.46 -6.54 10.19
N ILE A 98 -4.55 -5.60 10.24
CA ILE A 98 -4.83 -4.16 10.43
C ILE A 98 -4.35 -3.43 9.19
N ILE A 99 -5.25 -2.80 8.44
CA ILE A 99 -4.93 -1.93 7.32
C ILE A 99 -5.17 -0.50 7.75
N SER A 100 -4.13 0.33 7.72
CA SER A 100 -4.22 1.70 8.22
C SER A 100 -3.35 2.68 7.43
N ALA A 101 -3.80 3.90 7.28
CA ALA A 101 -3.05 4.98 6.65
C ALA A 101 -2.15 5.71 7.68
N SER A 102 -1.01 6.28 7.24
CA SER A 102 -0.53 6.45 5.88
C SER A 102 0.37 5.29 5.44
N GLY A 103 0.47 5.09 4.12
CA GLY A 103 1.27 4.01 3.53
C GLY A 103 2.79 4.13 3.77
N MET A 104 3.31 5.34 4.07
CA MET A 104 4.73 5.58 4.38
C MET A 104 5.02 5.71 5.88
N CYS A 105 4.02 5.49 6.72
CA CYS A 105 4.10 5.52 8.19
C CYS A 105 4.42 6.89 8.82
N GLU A 106 4.33 8.00 8.07
CA GLU A 106 4.68 9.33 8.56
C GLU A 106 3.56 10.00 9.37
N ALA A 107 2.31 9.64 9.10
CA ALA A 107 1.13 10.21 9.74
C ALA A 107 0.03 9.17 9.94
N GLY A 108 -1.03 9.54 10.64
CA GLY A 108 -2.23 8.73 10.80
C GLY A 108 -2.14 7.66 11.88
N ARG A 109 -3.20 6.85 11.95
CA ARG A 109 -3.38 5.82 12.98
C ARG A 109 -2.37 4.68 12.88
N ILE A 110 -1.81 4.45 11.69
CA ILE A 110 -0.75 3.45 11.46
C ILE A 110 0.40 3.60 12.46
N ARG A 111 0.78 4.83 12.83
CA ARG A 111 1.87 5.07 13.77
C ARG A 111 1.57 4.51 15.16
N HIS A 112 0.32 4.55 15.59
CA HIS A 112 -0.12 3.93 16.85
C HIS A 112 -0.05 2.42 16.76
N HIS A 113 -0.52 1.82 15.67
CA HIS A 113 -0.40 0.38 15.44
C HIS A 113 1.06 -0.07 15.40
N LEU A 114 1.94 0.67 14.74
CA LEU A 114 3.37 0.38 14.72
C LEU A 114 3.98 0.46 16.13
N LYS A 115 3.65 1.47 16.93
CA LYS A 115 4.11 1.59 18.32
C LYS A 115 3.76 0.33 19.13
N HIS A 116 2.57 -0.22 18.93
CA HIS A 116 2.08 -1.39 19.70
C HIS A 116 2.53 -2.74 19.12
N ASN A 117 3.00 -2.79 17.89
CA ASN A 117 3.30 -4.07 17.23
C ASN A 117 4.77 -4.25 16.83
N LEU A 118 5.57 -3.19 16.65
CA LEU A 118 6.97 -3.32 16.20
C LEU A 118 7.87 -4.09 17.17
N TRP A 119 7.64 -3.98 18.47
CA TRP A 119 8.44 -4.66 19.49
C TRP A 119 8.04 -6.14 19.68
N ARG A 120 6.98 -6.59 19.05
CA ARG A 120 6.44 -7.95 19.16
C ARG A 120 7.04 -8.84 18.06
N SER A 121 7.69 -9.92 18.44
CA SER A 121 8.27 -10.90 17.52
C SER A 121 7.23 -11.76 16.77
N ASP A 122 6.00 -11.81 17.30
CA ASP A 122 4.85 -12.50 16.69
C ASP A 122 4.06 -11.62 15.71
N SER A 123 4.50 -10.40 15.50
CA SER A 123 3.89 -9.46 14.57
C SER A 123 4.65 -9.37 13.26
N THR A 124 3.92 -9.04 12.20
CA THR A 124 4.49 -8.75 10.88
C THR A 124 3.98 -7.40 10.40
N VAL A 125 4.86 -6.57 9.85
CA VAL A 125 4.52 -5.37 9.10
C VAL A 125 4.75 -5.66 7.62
N LEU A 126 3.69 -5.56 6.81
CA LEU A 126 3.72 -5.84 5.38
C LEU A 126 3.60 -4.52 4.60
N PHE A 127 4.69 -4.12 3.96
CA PHE A 127 4.67 -3.00 3.04
C PHE A 127 4.16 -3.41 1.67
N VAL A 128 3.19 -2.68 1.18
CA VAL A 128 2.46 -2.94 -0.08
C VAL A 128 2.59 -1.78 -1.08
N GLY A 129 3.57 -0.92 -0.89
CA GLY A 129 3.83 0.24 -1.73
C GLY A 129 5.24 0.77 -1.52
N TYR A 130 5.67 1.61 -2.47
CA TYR A 130 6.98 2.23 -2.43
C TYR A 130 7.16 3.08 -1.16
N GLN A 131 8.38 3.06 -0.62
CA GLN A 131 8.76 3.83 0.56
C GLN A 131 9.84 4.84 0.17
N VAL A 132 9.55 6.12 0.35
CA VAL A 132 10.47 7.22 0.00
C VAL A 132 11.61 7.29 1.03
N PRO A 133 12.87 7.48 0.60
CA PRO A 133 13.99 7.75 1.51
C PRO A 133 13.67 8.87 2.51
N GLY A 134 14.07 8.63 3.77
CA GLY A 134 13.79 9.56 4.87
C GLY A 134 12.47 9.30 5.62
N THR A 135 11.61 8.42 5.13
CA THR A 135 10.37 8.03 5.83
C THR A 135 10.60 6.89 6.83
N LEU A 136 9.71 6.78 7.81
CA LEU A 136 9.71 5.67 8.76
C LEU A 136 9.56 4.32 8.06
N GLY A 137 8.70 4.23 7.06
CA GLY A 137 8.52 3.00 6.28
C GLY A 137 9.81 2.58 5.56
N TYR A 138 10.54 3.54 4.97
CA TYR A 138 11.85 3.29 4.36
C TYR A 138 12.87 2.79 5.39
N ALA A 139 12.95 3.42 6.56
CA ALA A 139 13.85 2.99 7.63
C ALA A 139 13.57 1.55 8.07
N LEU A 140 12.30 1.18 8.23
CA LEU A 140 11.89 -0.17 8.58
C LEU A 140 12.28 -1.20 7.51
N LEU A 141 12.00 -0.92 6.24
CA LEU A 141 12.38 -1.80 5.12
C LEU A 141 13.89 -1.98 4.98
N ASN A 142 14.68 -0.97 5.36
CA ASN A 142 16.14 -1.04 5.36
C ASN A 142 16.72 -1.61 6.67
N GLY A 143 15.93 -2.26 7.49
CA GLY A 143 16.39 -3.05 8.62
C GLY A 143 16.68 -2.25 9.88
N ALA A 144 16.06 -1.08 10.06
CA ALA A 144 16.18 -0.33 11.32
C ALA A 144 15.83 -1.23 12.51
N LYS A 145 16.74 -1.30 13.48
CA LYS A 145 16.54 -2.11 14.70
C LYS A 145 15.77 -1.36 15.79
N LYS A 146 15.77 -0.04 15.69
CA LYS A 146 15.05 0.86 16.59
C LYS A 146 14.52 2.04 15.78
N VAL A 147 13.33 2.51 16.15
CA VAL A 147 12.70 3.68 15.55
C VAL A 147 12.08 4.58 16.62
N LYS A 148 11.93 5.86 16.33
CA LYS A 148 11.31 6.80 17.27
C LYS A 148 9.86 7.06 16.90
N LEU A 149 8.93 6.74 17.78
CA LEU A 149 7.49 6.97 17.63
C LEU A 149 6.95 7.73 18.84
N PHE A 150 6.31 8.87 18.61
CA PHE A 150 5.74 9.72 19.66
C PHE A 150 6.74 10.07 20.79
N GLY A 151 8.01 10.30 20.42
CA GLY A 151 9.07 10.63 21.39
C GLY A 151 9.73 9.43 22.06
N GLU A 152 9.18 8.22 21.93
CA GLU A 152 9.69 6.98 22.52
C GLU A 152 10.51 6.17 21.51
N GLU A 153 11.60 5.54 21.96
CA GLU A 153 12.37 4.60 21.18
C GLU A 153 11.71 3.22 21.25
N ILE A 154 11.40 2.65 20.08
CA ILE A 154 10.75 1.35 19.95
C ILE A 154 11.70 0.38 19.25
N GLU A 155 11.98 -0.76 19.86
CA GLU A 155 12.71 -1.84 19.22
C GLU A 155 11.88 -2.48 18.09
N VAL A 156 12.56 -2.84 16.99
CA VAL A 156 11.94 -3.54 15.86
C VAL A 156 12.28 -5.02 15.96
N ARG A 157 11.34 -5.79 16.50
CA ARG A 157 11.39 -7.26 16.59
C ARG A 157 10.40 -7.93 15.65
N ALA A 158 9.39 -7.19 15.19
CA ALA A 158 8.43 -7.66 14.20
C ALA A 158 9.12 -8.01 12.89
N SER A 159 8.58 -8.98 12.18
CA SER A 159 9.00 -9.27 10.82
C SER A 159 8.60 -8.12 9.90
N ILE A 160 9.55 -7.61 9.12
CA ILE A 160 9.30 -6.56 8.12
C ILE A 160 9.37 -7.21 6.75
N VAL A 161 8.25 -7.14 6.03
CA VAL A 161 8.08 -7.79 4.72
C VAL A 161 7.69 -6.75 3.68
N ASN A 162 8.28 -6.83 2.50
CA ASN A 162 7.86 -6.05 1.33
C ASN A 162 7.18 -6.98 0.34
N LEU A 163 6.01 -6.60 -0.15
CA LEU A 163 5.29 -7.31 -1.20
C LEU A 163 5.49 -6.56 -2.54
N PRO A 164 6.39 -7.02 -3.39
CA PRO A 164 6.61 -6.40 -4.70
C PRO A 164 5.48 -6.76 -5.68
N GLY A 165 5.37 -5.99 -6.74
CA GLY A 165 4.52 -6.36 -7.89
C GLY A 165 3.08 -5.88 -7.85
N ILE A 166 2.64 -5.21 -6.79
CA ILE A 166 1.30 -4.60 -6.71
C ILE A 166 1.33 -3.08 -6.93
N SER A 167 2.34 -2.57 -7.64
CA SER A 167 2.40 -1.15 -7.99
C SER A 167 1.50 -0.84 -9.17
N GLY A 168 0.65 0.19 -9.04
CA GLY A 168 -0.10 0.75 -10.16
C GLY A 168 0.72 1.69 -11.06
N HIS A 169 1.99 1.92 -10.75
CA HIS A 169 2.88 2.73 -11.56
C HIS A 169 3.48 1.93 -12.70
N ALA A 170 3.58 2.55 -13.87
CA ALA A 170 4.23 1.96 -15.01
C ALA A 170 5.71 1.65 -14.71
N ASP A 171 6.15 0.47 -15.10
CA ASP A 171 7.55 0.10 -15.03
C ASP A 171 8.36 0.72 -16.18
N LYS A 172 9.66 0.49 -16.17
CA LYS A 172 10.57 1.00 -17.20
C LYS A 172 10.15 0.59 -18.62
N ASN A 173 9.69 -0.65 -18.81
CA ASN A 173 9.34 -1.17 -20.12
C ASN A 173 8.06 -0.52 -20.62
N GLN A 174 7.06 -0.42 -19.75
CA GLN A 174 5.79 0.26 -20.02
C GLN A 174 6.00 1.75 -20.35
N LEU A 175 6.86 2.45 -19.61
CA LEU A 175 7.19 3.85 -19.91
C LEU A 175 7.91 3.99 -21.24
N THR A 176 8.80 3.07 -21.58
CA THR A 176 9.54 3.08 -22.85
C THR A 176 8.60 2.79 -24.03
N GLU A 177 7.71 1.83 -23.87
CA GLU A 177 6.68 1.48 -24.87
C GLU A 177 5.72 2.66 -25.09
N TRP A 178 5.22 3.26 -24.01
CA TRP A 178 4.34 4.43 -24.08
C TRP A 178 4.99 5.58 -24.87
N LEU A 179 6.25 5.91 -24.58
CA LEU A 179 6.99 6.93 -25.34
C LEU A 179 7.23 6.52 -26.79
N GLY A 180 7.50 5.25 -27.04
CA GLY A 180 7.70 4.72 -28.40
C GLY A 180 6.44 4.77 -29.26
N ALA A 181 5.26 4.71 -28.61
CA ALA A 181 3.97 4.78 -29.31
C ALA A 181 3.59 6.20 -29.79
N ILE A 182 4.30 7.24 -29.33
CA ILE A 182 4.07 8.61 -29.78
C ILE A 182 4.51 8.74 -31.25
N LYS A 183 3.54 8.95 -32.14
CA LYS A 183 3.77 9.02 -33.60
C LYS A 183 4.66 10.20 -34.00
N ASN A 184 4.40 11.38 -33.45
CA ASN A 184 5.22 12.57 -33.66
C ASN A 184 6.22 12.67 -32.52
N LYS A 185 7.50 12.48 -32.81
CA LYS A 185 8.55 12.57 -31.78
C LYS A 185 8.52 13.96 -31.13
N PRO A 186 8.38 14.03 -29.78
CA PRO A 186 8.44 15.31 -29.08
C PRO A 186 9.85 15.91 -29.19
N GLU A 187 9.94 17.22 -29.30
CA GLU A 187 11.23 17.93 -29.27
C GLU A 187 11.89 17.83 -27.87
N HIS A 188 11.06 17.83 -26.84
CA HIS A 188 11.52 17.73 -25.44
C HIS A 188 10.71 16.72 -24.65
N VAL A 189 11.37 15.97 -23.79
CA VAL A 189 10.75 15.06 -22.82
C VAL A 189 11.24 15.47 -21.43
N PHE A 190 10.30 15.79 -20.54
CA PHE A 190 10.60 16.15 -19.16
C PHE A 190 10.31 14.96 -18.25
N ILE A 191 11.30 14.58 -17.42
CA ILE A 191 11.15 13.55 -16.40
C ILE A 191 10.82 14.27 -15.09
N VAL A 192 9.63 13.99 -14.54
CA VAL A 192 9.14 14.59 -13.30
C VAL A 192 8.77 13.49 -12.29
N HIS A 193 8.79 13.81 -11.01
CA HIS A 193 8.43 12.90 -9.93
C HIS A 193 9.29 11.62 -9.84
N GLY A 194 10.59 11.74 -10.01
CA GLY A 194 11.55 10.64 -9.80
C GLY A 194 12.61 11.04 -8.78
N GLU A 195 13.22 10.05 -8.14
CA GLU A 195 14.49 10.28 -7.46
C GLU A 195 15.56 10.65 -8.49
N GLU A 196 16.45 11.57 -8.12
CA GLU A 196 17.51 12.08 -9.01
C GLU A 196 18.27 10.95 -9.69
N SER A 197 18.74 9.98 -8.92
CA SER A 197 19.47 8.80 -9.42
C SER A 197 18.66 7.93 -10.39
N THR A 198 17.34 7.91 -10.26
CA THR A 198 16.45 7.18 -11.17
C THR A 198 16.14 7.97 -12.43
N ALA A 199 15.99 9.28 -12.30
CA ALA A 199 15.81 10.19 -13.41
C ALA A 199 17.06 10.19 -14.32
N GLU A 200 18.26 10.32 -13.75
CA GLU A 200 19.54 10.26 -14.47
C GLU A 200 19.71 8.93 -15.24
N ARG A 201 19.42 7.79 -14.62
CA ARG A 201 19.46 6.48 -15.32
C ARG A 201 18.45 6.40 -16.47
N SER A 202 17.33 7.08 -16.36
CA SER A 202 16.33 7.15 -17.42
C SER A 202 16.79 8.02 -18.57
N GLU A 203 17.54 9.10 -18.30
CA GLU A 203 18.19 9.94 -19.29
C GLU A 203 19.27 9.20 -20.05
N GLU A 204 20.23 8.58 -19.36
CA GLU A 204 21.35 7.84 -19.98
C GLU A 204 20.91 6.79 -21.00
N ARG A 205 19.76 6.16 -20.80
CA ARG A 205 19.26 5.09 -21.66
C ARG A 205 18.43 5.56 -22.85
N ARG A 206 17.96 6.82 -22.85
CA ARG A 206 17.12 7.39 -23.93
C ARG A 206 17.90 8.28 -24.86
N VAL A 207 19.01 8.80 -24.42
CA VAL A 207 19.81 9.75 -25.16
C VAL A 207 20.90 9.04 -25.91
N GLY A 208 20.60 8.63 -27.13
CA GLY A 208 21.61 8.68 -28.15
C GLY A 208 21.99 10.16 -28.31
N LYS A 209 23.08 10.55 -27.73
CA LYS A 209 23.93 11.75 -27.89
C LYS A 209 23.35 13.18 -28.05
N GLU A 210 22.04 13.44 -28.04
CA GLU A 210 21.50 14.77 -28.42
C GLU A 210 20.44 15.41 -27.48
N CYS A 211 20.21 14.91 -26.26
CA CYS A 211 19.39 15.62 -25.28
C CYS A 211 20.23 16.23 -24.15
N ARG A 212 20.26 17.56 -24.08
CA ARG A 212 20.81 18.29 -22.92
C ARG A 212 19.66 18.51 -21.92
N SER A 213 19.74 17.87 -20.74
CA SER A 213 18.87 18.19 -19.62
C SER A 213 19.21 19.58 -19.07
N ARG A 214 18.21 20.40 -18.82
CA ARG A 214 18.33 21.57 -17.96
C ARG A 214 17.49 21.30 -16.70
N TRP A 215 18.16 21.11 -15.60
CA TRP A 215 17.53 21.17 -14.28
C TRP A 215 17.23 22.62 -13.92
N SER A 216 16.03 22.90 -13.48
CA SER A 216 15.70 24.11 -12.72
C SER A 216 15.24 23.69 -11.33
N PRO A 217 15.73 24.36 -10.24
CA PRO A 217 15.43 24.01 -8.85
C PRO A 217 13.96 24.21 -8.48
#